data_81e2429779d87a1463a40453c0611f3f
#
_entry.id   81e2429779d87a1463a40453c0611f3f
#
_cell.length_a   1.000
_cell.length_b   1.000
_cell.length_c   1.000
_cell.angle_alpha   90.00
_cell.angle_beta   90.00
_cell.angle_gamma   90.00
#
_symmetry.space_group_name_H-M   'P 1'
#
loop_
_entity.id
_entity.type
_entity.pdbx_description
1 polymer ?
#
loop_
_entity_poly.entity_id
_entity_poly.type
_entity_poly.pdbx_seq_one_letter_code
_entity_poly.pdbx_strand_id
1 'polypeptide(L)'
;REVDVLRKFKQQQETKIAYEDIASFDDEIKLNFVHEYFRYKYGDCKDPLDTTLSWRVLFSQISPTIMQRPNDELMRKEIGNIFNALVFKKSTGTVKITKEDYETIKIQFKAYGLIEIKYLQTTNKTMAWFWNLTPKGEQEMMNR
;
A
#
# COMPACT_ATOMS: atom_id res chain seq x y z
N ARG A 1 -2.79 -5.60 -36.15
CA ARG A 1 -1.34 -5.63 -35.88
C ARG A 1 -0.78 -4.23 -35.64
N GLU A 2 -1.07 -3.28 -36.53
CA GLU A 2 -0.65 -1.90 -36.34
C GLU A 2 -1.24 -1.28 -35.08
N VAL A 3 -2.50 -1.60 -34.77
CA VAL A 3 -3.18 -1.12 -33.56
C VAL A 3 -2.49 -1.66 -32.31
N ASP A 4 -2.07 -2.93 -32.32
CA ASP A 4 -1.41 -3.54 -31.18
C ASP A 4 -0.01 -2.94 -30.95
N VAL A 5 0.74 -2.66 -32.01
CA VAL A 5 2.07 -2.02 -31.93
C VAL A 5 1.93 -0.60 -31.37
N LEU A 6 0.98 0.17 -31.87
CA LEU A 6 0.72 1.54 -31.40
C LEU A 6 0.26 1.53 -29.93
N ARG A 7 -0.56 0.57 -29.54
CA ARG A 7 -1.02 0.44 -28.16
C ARG A 7 0.12 0.13 -27.20
N LYS A 8 1.00 -0.79 -27.58
CA LYS A 8 2.19 -1.12 -26.80
C LYS A 8 3.14 0.07 -26.67
N PHE A 9 3.36 0.78 -27.78
CA PHE A 9 4.20 1.98 -27.79
C PHE A 9 3.63 3.06 -26.87
N LYS A 10 2.34 3.29 -26.93
CA LYS A 10 1.64 4.25 -26.08
C LYS A 10 1.74 3.88 -24.61
N GLN A 11 1.55 2.59 -24.26
CA GLN A 11 1.71 2.11 -22.91
C GLN A 11 3.13 2.29 -22.38
N GLN A 12 4.13 2.04 -23.20
CA GLN A 12 5.52 2.25 -22.81
C GLN A 12 5.83 3.72 -22.56
N GLN A 13 5.29 4.63 -23.38
CA GLN A 13 5.45 6.06 -23.17
C GLN A 13 4.73 6.55 -21.91
N GLU A 14 3.51 6.09 -21.68
CA GLU A 14 2.75 6.42 -20.48
C GLU A 14 3.47 5.94 -19.22
N THR A 15 4.01 4.73 -19.25
CA THR A 15 4.79 4.18 -18.15
C THR A 15 6.06 5.00 -17.91
N LYS A 16 6.75 5.39 -18.97
CA LYS A 16 7.96 6.20 -18.88
C LYS A 16 7.67 7.57 -18.26
N ILE A 17 6.59 8.22 -18.71
CA ILE A 17 6.17 9.53 -18.16
C ILE A 17 5.83 9.39 -16.67
N ALA A 18 5.10 8.33 -16.30
CA ALA A 18 4.78 8.05 -14.90
C ALA A 18 6.03 7.86 -14.04
N TYR A 19 7.04 7.17 -14.56
CA TYR A 19 8.31 6.97 -13.84
C TYR A 19 9.11 8.26 -13.69
N GLU A 20 9.03 9.19 -14.65
CA GLU A 20 9.68 10.49 -14.53
C GLU A 20 9.06 11.37 -13.46
N ASP A 21 7.75 11.21 -13.23
CA ASP A 21 6.99 11.98 -12.22
C ASP A 21 6.94 11.28 -10.85
N ILE A 22 7.67 10.18 -10.67
CA ILE A 22 7.68 9.47 -9.39
C ILE A 22 8.41 10.30 -8.34
N ALA A 23 7.80 10.41 -7.17
CA ALA A 23 8.40 11.05 -6.02
C ALA A 23 9.71 10.35 -5.62
N SER A 24 10.67 11.11 -5.10
CA SER A 24 11.88 10.53 -4.53
C SER A 24 11.49 9.63 -3.35
N PHE A 25 12.26 8.55 -3.15
CA PHE A 25 12.05 7.63 -2.05
C PHE A 25 12.18 8.30 -0.68
N ASP A 26 12.89 9.42 -0.61
CA ASP A 26 13.04 10.23 0.60
C ASP A 26 12.02 11.35 0.73
N ASP A 27 11.16 11.55 -0.27
CA ASP A 27 10.07 12.52 -0.19
C ASP A 27 9.02 12.07 0.83
N GLU A 28 8.40 13.04 1.48
CA GLU A 28 7.36 12.78 2.46
C GLU A 28 5.99 12.66 1.79
N ILE A 29 5.14 11.83 2.40
CA ILE A 29 3.74 11.70 2.03
C ILE A 29 2.89 11.80 3.29
N LYS A 30 1.74 12.46 3.17
CA LYS A 30 0.73 12.48 4.21
C LYS A 30 -0.25 11.32 3.95
N LEU A 31 -0.37 10.43 4.92
CA LEU A 31 -1.30 9.32 4.86
C LEU A 31 -2.49 9.58 5.77
N ASN A 32 -3.68 9.35 5.24
CA ASN A 32 -4.93 9.57 5.94
C ASN A 32 -5.55 8.23 6.35
N PHE A 33 -6.03 8.19 7.59
CA PHE A 33 -6.65 7.03 8.20
C PHE A 33 -7.98 7.44 8.81
N VAL A 34 -8.79 6.45 9.15
CA VAL A 34 -10.05 6.65 9.87
C VAL A 34 -10.04 5.72 11.09
N HIS A 35 -10.27 6.30 12.24
CA HIS A 35 -10.49 5.54 13.47
C HIS A 35 -11.99 5.30 13.62
N GLU A 36 -12.40 4.04 13.51
CA GLU A 36 -13.78 3.62 13.69
C GLU A 36 -13.92 2.95 15.05
N TYR A 37 -14.86 3.45 15.88
CA TYR A 37 -15.04 2.93 17.23
C TYR A 37 -16.48 3.13 17.69
N PHE A 38 -16.89 2.39 18.73
CA PHE A 38 -18.19 2.52 19.35
C PHE A 38 -18.06 3.34 20.62
N ARG A 39 -18.97 4.29 20.79
CA ARG A 39 -19.02 5.12 22.00
C ARG A 39 -20.38 4.96 22.66
N TYR A 40 -20.38 4.57 23.94
CA TYR A 40 -21.62 4.41 24.71
C TYR A 40 -22.46 5.69 24.64
N LYS A 41 -23.74 5.55 24.36
CA LYS A 41 -24.76 6.61 24.15
C LYS A 41 -24.66 7.33 22.80
N TYR A 42 -23.53 7.23 22.06
CA TYR A 42 -23.36 7.93 20.79
C TYR A 42 -23.33 6.98 19.59
N GLY A 43 -23.15 5.67 19.83
CA GLY A 43 -23.10 4.67 18.76
C GLY A 43 -21.76 4.64 18.03
N ASP A 44 -21.81 4.29 16.75
CA ASP A 44 -20.62 4.19 15.92
C ASP A 44 -20.05 5.56 15.61
N CYS A 45 -18.77 5.74 15.86
CA CYS A 45 -18.04 6.99 15.64
C CYS A 45 -16.91 6.78 14.67
N LYS A 46 -16.56 7.85 13.94
CA LYS A 46 -15.44 7.86 12.98
C LYS A 46 -14.67 9.15 13.15
N ASP A 47 -13.37 9.06 13.41
CA ASP A 47 -12.50 10.21 13.52
C ASP A 47 -11.40 10.13 12.47
N PRO A 48 -11.09 11.25 11.78
CA PRO A 48 -9.96 11.28 10.85
C PRO A 48 -8.64 11.29 11.61
N LEU A 49 -7.67 10.58 11.09
CA LEU A 49 -6.30 10.55 11.59
C LEU A 49 -5.35 10.73 10.42
N ASP A 50 -4.19 11.29 10.66
CA ASP A 50 -3.17 11.37 9.63
C ASP A 50 -1.77 11.29 10.22
N THR A 51 -0.81 10.97 9.36
CA THR A 51 0.60 10.97 9.71
C THR A 51 1.39 11.27 8.44
N THR A 52 2.55 11.88 8.61
CA THR A 52 3.45 12.22 7.50
C THR A 52 4.77 11.50 7.71
N LEU A 53 5.25 10.83 6.67
CA LEU A 53 6.52 10.11 6.71
C LEU A 53 7.07 9.99 5.29
N SER A 54 8.35 9.63 5.17
CA SER A 54 8.93 9.40 3.84
C SER A 54 8.48 8.05 3.28
N TRP A 55 8.54 7.93 1.96
CA TRP A 55 8.29 6.65 1.30
C TRP A 55 9.24 5.56 1.79
N ARG A 56 10.48 5.92 2.08
CA ARG A 56 11.49 5.00 2.61
C ARG A 56 11.07 4.45 3.98
N VAL A 57 10.64 5.32 4.89
CA VAL A 57 10.18 4.93 6.22
C VAL A 57 8.92 4.07 6.11
N LEU A 58 7.98 4.48 5.27
CA LEU A 58 6.76 3.70 5.04
C LEU A 58 7.11 2.28 4.58
N PHE A 59 7.98 2.15 3.58
CA PHE A 59 8.38 0.84 3.09
C PHE A 59 9.05 0.00 4.18
N SER A 60 9.92 0.61 5.00
CA SER A 60 10.58 -0.09 6.08
C SER A 60 9.59 -0.65 7.11
N GLN A 61 8.49 0.06 7.33
CA GLN A 61 7.47 -0.36 8.30
C GLN A 61 6.58 -1.49 7.77
N ILE A 62 6.22 -1.45 6.49
CA ILE A 62 5.25 -2.42 5.96
C ILE A 62 5.87 -3.59 5.19
N SER A 63 7.16 -3.49 4.80
CA SER A 63 7.81 -4.55 4.01
C SER A 63 7.83 -5.93 4.69
N PRO A 64 8.03 -6.05 6.03
CA PRO A 64 7.95 -7.36 6.65
C PRO A 64 6.59 -8.05 6.48
N THR A 65 5.51 -7.27 6.47
CA THR A 65 4.18 -7.81 6.22
C THR A 65 4.03 -8.25 4.77
N ILE A 66 4.59 -7.50 3.82
CA ILE A 66 4.58 -7.86 2.40
C ILE A 66 5.30 -9.19 2.17
N MET A 67 6.35 -9.44 2.95
CA MET A 67 7.12 -10.70 2.87
C MET A 67 6.24 -11.93 3.12
N GLN A 68 5.15 -11.80 3.84
CA GLN A 68 4.20 -12.87 4.11
C GLN A 68 3.21 -13.10 2.97
N ARG A 69 3.32 -12.32 1.89
CA ARG A 69 2.48 -12.41 0.69
C ARG A 69 0.98 -12.29 1.01
N PRO A 70 0.57 -11.19 1.65
CA PRO A 70 -0.84 -11.01 2.01
C PRO A 70 -1.68 -10.75 0.76
N ASN A 71 -2.97 -11.12 0.83
CA ASN A 71 -3.89 -10.68 -0.21
C ASN A 71 -4.16 -9.18 -0.04
N ASP A 72 -4.78 -8.58 -1.06
CA ASP A 72 -4.99 -7.14 -1.14
C ASP A 72 -5.81 -6.60 0.05
N GLU A 73 -6.87 -7.31 0.40
CA GLU A 73 -7.75 -6.92 1.49
C GLU A 73 -7.03 -6.98 2.85
N LEU A 74 -6.29 -8.05 3.08
CA LEU A 74 -5.51 -8.23 4.31
C LEU A 74 -4.41 -7.19 4.42
N MET A 75 -3.73 -6.86 3.31
CA MET A 75 -2.66 -5.85 3.32
C MET A 75 -3.19 -4.49 3.74
N ARG A 76 -4.35 -4.09 3.24
CA ARG A 76 -4.97 -2.83 3.64
C ARG A 76 -5.26 -2.80 5.14
N LYS A 77 -5.79 -3.90 5.66
CA LYS A 77 -6.08 -4.04 7.10
C LYS A 77 -4.79 -3.97 7.93
N GLU A 78 -3.75 -4.66 7.48
CA GLU A 78 -2.47 -4.69 8.20
C GLU A 78 -1.79 -3.33 8.25
N ILE A 79 -1.88 -2.54 7.19
CA ILE A 79 -1.35 -1.17 7.19
C ILE A 79 -2.00 -0.35 8.31
N GLY A 80 -3.32 -0.43 8.44
CA GLY A 80 -4.03 0.25 9.54
C GLY A 80 -3.55 -0.22 10.91
N ASN A 81 -3.39 -1.51 11.10
CA ASN A 81 -2.93 -2.08 12.37
C ASN A 81 -1.49 -1.66 12.70
N ILE A 82 -0.60 -1.66 11.71
CA ILE A 82 0.79 -1.23 11.90
C ILE A 82 0.84 0.23 12.36
N PHE A 83 0.13 1.11 11.69
CA PHE A 83 0.14 2.52 12.04
C PHE A 83 -0.58 2.82 13.35
N ASN A 84 -1.59 2.03 13.68
CA ASN A 84 -2.18 2.15 15.02
C ASN A 84 -1.18 1.78 16.11
N ALA A 85 -0.43 0.70 15.91
CA ALA A 85 0.58 0.28 16.89
C ALA A 85 1.72 1.29 17.04
N LEU A 86 2.15 1.88 15.92
CA LEU A 86 3.32 2.76 15.90
C LEU A 86 3.00 4.22 16.20
N VAL A 87 1.86 4.72 15.75
CA VAL A 87 1.58 6.16 15.72
C VAL A 87 0.35 6.52 16.54
N PHE A 88 -0.82 5.98 16.17
CA PHE A 88 -2.10 6.46 16.72
C PHE A 88 -2.41 5.88 18.10
N LYS A 89 -2.02 4.65 18.36
CA LYS A 89 -2.12 3.98 19.66
C LYS A 89 -3.54 4.01 20.26
N LYS A 90 -4.53 3.77 19.41
CA LYS A 90 -5.92 3.67 19.84
C LYS A 90 -6.15 2.31 20.49
N SER A 91 -6.70 2.30 21.69
CA SER A 91 -6.93 1.07 22.46
C SER A 91 -8.25 0.36 22.11
N THR A 92 -9.17 1.08 21.45
CA THR A 92 -10.47 0.53 21.07
C THR A 92 -10.75 0.80 19.60
N GLY A 93 -11.63 0.01 19.00
CA GLY A 93 -12.01 0.16 17.62
C GLY A 93 -10.95 -0.30 16.64
N THR A 94 -11.05 0.18 15.41
CA THR A 94 -10.12 -0.15 14.33
C THR A 94 -9.61 1.11 13.67
N VAL A 95 -8.37 1.07 13.19
CA VAL A 95 -7.77 2.13 12.37
C VAL A 95 -7.60 1.57 10.97
N LYS A 96 -8.14 2.28 9.98
CA LYS A 96 -8.08 1.88 8.57
C LYS A 96 -7.48 3.00 7.75
N ILE A 97 -6.58 2.65 6.84
CA ILE A 97 -6.09 3.61 5.85
C ILE A 97 -7.20 3.90 4.84
N THR A 98 -7.29 5.14 4.36
CA THR A 98 -8.25 5.48 3.32
C THR A 98 -7.95 4.68 2.05
N LYS A 99 -8.98 4.36 1.29
CA LYS A 99 -8.83 3.59 0.05
C LYS A 99 -7.91 4.32 -0.94
N GLU A 100 -8.06 5.64 -1.04
CA GLU A 100 -7.26 6.46 -1.96
C GLU A 100 -5.78 6.38 -1.63
N ASP A 101 -5.42 6.54 -0.37
CA ASP A 101 -4.03 6.49 0.06
C ASP A 101 -3.46 5.08 -0.04
N TYR A 102 -4.27 4.05 0.23
CA TYR A 102 -3.87 2.67 0.04
C TYR A 102 -3.50 2.40 -1.42
N GLU A 103 -4.34 2.83 -2.36
CA GLU A 103 -4.07 2.67 -3.80
C GLU A 103 -2.83 3.46 -4.22
N THR A 104 -2.63 4.65 -3.66
CA THR A 104 -1.45 5.46 -3.92
C THR A 104 -0.17 4.74 -3.49
N ILE A 105 -0.17 4.13 -2.29
CA ILE A 105 0.97 3.35 -1.80
C ILE A 105 1.28 2.19 -2.75
N LYS A 106 0.25 1.46 -3.16
CA LYS A 106 0.38 0.31 -4.06
C LYS A 106 1.02 0.73 -5.38
N ILE A 107 0.47 1.77 -6.01
CA ILE A 107 0.97 2.29 -7.29
C ILE A 107 2.41 2.76 -7.16
N GLN A 108 2.73 3.50 -6.11
CA GLN A 108 4.06 4.07 -5.91
C GLN A 108 5.11 2.98 -5.68
N PHE A 109 4.80 1.99 -4.87
CA PHE A 109 5.73 0.89 -4.61
C PHE A 109 5.93 0.00 -5.85
N LYS A 110 4.90 -0.16 -6.68
CA LYS A 110 5.05 -0.83 -7.98
C LYS A 110 5.97 -0.01 -8.89
N ALA A 111 5.78 1.31 -8.92
CA ALA A 111 6.60 2.20 -9.73
C ALA A 111 8.06 2.20 -9.30
N TYR A 112 8.34 2.07 -8.02
CA TYR A 112 9.71 1.91 -7.52
C TYR A 112 10.30 0.53 -7.84
N GLY A 113 9.49 -0.41 -8.31
CA GLY A 113 9.93 -1.78 -8.57
C GLY A 113 10.13 -2.59 -7.29
N LEU A 114 9.53 -2.21 -6.18
CA LEU A 114 9.70 -2.86 -4.88
C LEU A 114 8.71 -4.00 -4.66
N ILE A 115 7.55 -3.94 -5.30
CA ILE A 115 6.50 -4.94 -5.16
C ILE A 115 5.95 -5.36 -6.53
N GLU A 116 5.35 -6.55 -6.54
CA GLU A 116 4.50 -7.06 -7.61
C GLU A 116 3.14 -7.41 -7.01
N ILE A 117 2.09 -7.17 -7.78
CA ILE A 117 0.74 -7.59 -7.40
C ILE A 117 0.34 -8.72 -8.34
N LYS A 118 0.11 -9.90 -7.79
CA LYS A 118 -0.19 -11.12 -8.56
C LYS A 118 -1.61 -11.61 -8.30
N TYR A 119 -2.28 -12.01 -9.37
CA TYR A 119 -3.62 -12.59 -9.31
C TYR A 119 -3.48 -14.12 -9.23
N LEU A 120 -3.74 -14.68 -8.06
CA LEU A 120 -3.48 -16.08 -7.77
C LEU A 120 -4.70 -16.74 -7.15
N GLN A 121 -4.78 -18.07 -7.30
CA GLN A 121 -5.84 -18.86 -6.69
C GLN A 121 -5.56 -19.07 -5.20
N THR A 122 -6.60 -18.89 -4.38
CA THR A 122 -6.53 -19.13 -2.94
C THR A 122 -6.77 -20.62 -2.64
N THR A 123 -6.56 -21.00 -1.38
CA THR A 123 -6.84 -22.37 -0.92
C THR A 123 -8.32 -22.74 -1.07
N ASN A 124 -9.22 -21.77 -1.09
CA ASN A 124 -10.65 -21.97 -1.28
C ASN A 124 -11.05 -22.00 -2.77
N LYS A 125 -10.08 -22.06 -3.68
CA LYS A 125 -10.27 -22.07 -5.14
C LYS A 125 -10.87 -20.79 -5.70
N THR A 126 -10.90 -19.69 -4.92
CA THR A 126 -11.25 -18.36 -5.41
C THR A 126 -9.97 -17.63 -5.83
N MET A 127 -10.13 -16.60 -6.68
CA MET A 127 -8.99 -15.80 -7.13
C MET A 127 -8.87 -14.56 -6.27
N ALA A 128 -7.64 -14.15 -5.97
CA ALA A 128 -7.37 -12.93 -5.21
C ALA A 128 -6.05 -12.31 -5.67
N TRP A 129 -5.92 -11.01 -5.41
CA TRP A 129 -4.68 -10.28 -5.66
C TRP A 129 -3.79 -10.39 -4.43
N PHE A 130 -2.50 -10.66 -4.67
CA PHE A 130 -1.50 -10.84 -3.60
C PHE A 130 -0.34 -9.89 -3.80
N TRP A 131 0.14 -9.34 -2.70
CA TRP A 131 1.34 -8.52 -2.66
C TRP A 131 2.57 -9.42 -2.55
N ASN A 132 3.60 -9.12 -3.32
CA ASN A 132 4.88 -9.83 -3.25
C ASN A 132 6.01 -8.81 -3.34
N LEU A 133 7.06 -9.02 -2.55
CA LEU A 133 8.29 -8.26 -2.73
C LEU A 133 9.02 -8.75 -3.99
N THR A 134 9.58 -7.79 -4.75
CA THR A 134 10.53 -8.11 -5.81
C THR A 134 11.89 -8.38 -5.16
N PRO A 135 12.88 -8.92 -5.91
CA PRO A 135 14.25 -9.00 -5.39
C PRO A 135 14.79 -7.65 -4.94
N LYS A 136 14.48 -6.58 -5.65
CA LYS A 136 14.82 -5.21 -5.25
C LYS A 136 14.14 -4.83 -3.93
N GLY A 137 12.86 -5.17 -3.79
CA GLY A 137 12.12 -4.91 -2.56
C GLY A 137 12.69 -5.66 -1.36
N GLU A 138 13.07 -6.92 -1.54
CA GLU A 138 13.71 -7.71 -0.49
C GLU A 138 15.03 -7.09 -0.04
N GLN A 139 15.83 -6.62 -1.00
CA GLN A 139 17.10 -5.97 -0.70
C GLN A 139 16.89 -4.66 0.06
N GLU A 140 15.95 -3.83 -0.36
CA GLU A 140 15.61 -2.59 0.36
C GLU A 140 15.10 -2.88 1.77
N MET A 141 14.30 -3.91 1.94
CA MET A 141 13.83 -4.32 3.26
C MET A 141 14.99 -4.66 4.19
N MET A 142 16.00 -5.34 3.67
CA MET A 142 17.17 -5.76 4.44
C MET A 142 18.08 -4.58 4.80
N ASN A 143 18.03 -3.50 4.02
CA ASN A 143 18.84 -2.30 4.24
C ASN A 143 18.21 -1.29 5.21
N ARG A 144 17.06 -1.59 5.75
CA ARG A 144 16.34 -0.71 6.68
C ARG A 144 17.02 -0.59 8.04
#